data_cca2d25a24b7405832e66d41d60c018c
#
_entry.id   cca2d25a24b7405832e66d41d60c018c
#
_cell.length_a   1.000
_cell.length_b   1.000
_cell.length_c   1.000
_cell.angle_alpha   90.00
_cell.angle_beta   90.00
_cell.angle_gamma   90.00
#
_symmetry.space_group_name_H-M   'P 1'
#
loop_
_entity.id
_entity.type
_entity.pdbx_description
1 polymer ?
#
loop_
_entity_poly.entity_id
_entity_poly.type
_entity_poly.pdbx_seq_one_letter_code
_entity_poly.pdbx_strand_id
1 'polypeptide(L)'
;MAGGFFFGLFNLSVVIDQSFTYCYHLDMARPRAFDETVVLEQARTLFAAQGYNGTSIDDLVKSTGLLRGSLYKAFGSKRNLFEMVLIDLAGRFDFSEESLDLLTVALKDLAPVDKRVREICSQITGSQIERFARLLGTNLLAKMKEN
;
A
#
# COMPACT_ATOMS: atom_id res chain seq x y z
N MET A 1 30.73 7.75 32.55
CA MET A 1 30.44 9.02 31.88
C MET A 1 29.60 8.73 30.70
N ALA A 2 28.40 9.26 30.74
CA ALA A 2 27.28 8.90 29.86
C ALA A 2 27.39 9.60 28.51
N GLY A 3 27.37 8.84 27.42
CA GLY A 3 27.15 9.31 26.06
C GLY A 3 25.76 8.90 25.61
N GLY A 4 24.79 9.81 25.74
CA GLY A 4 23.42 9.57 25.32
C GLY A 4 23.32 9.60 23.80
N PHE A 5 22.90 8.48 23.21
CA PHE A 5 22.44 8.40 21.83
C PHE A 5 21.06 9.03 21.75
N PHE A 6 20.98 10.21 21.16
CA PHE A 6 19.73 10.88 20.81
C PHE A 6 19.16 10.22 19.54
N PHE A 7 18.32 9.23 19.73
CA PHE A 7 17.43 8.74 18.68
C PHE A 7 16.35 9.82 18.46
N GLY A 8 16.51 10.58 17.40
CA GLY A 8 15.49 11.51 16.93
C GLY A 8 14.25 10.73 16.50
N LEU A 9 13.25 10.70 17.37
CA LEU A 9 11.90 10.28 17.07
C LEU A 9 11.33 11.24 16.01
N PHE A 10 11.38 10.85 14.76
CA PHE A 10 10.53 11.41 13.73
C PHE A 10 9.10 10.92 14.03
N ASN A 11 8.42 11.71 14.83
CA ASN A 11 7.02 11.53 15.14
C ASN A 11 6.22 11.96 13.90
N LEU A 12 6.07 11.03 12.94
CA LEU A 12 5.14 11.20 11.83
C LEU A 12 3.74 10.93 12.39
N SER A 13 3.16 11.93 13.04
CA SER A 13 1.74 11.93 13.38
C SER A 13 0.95 11.99 12.07
N VAL A 14 0.75 10.82 11.47
CA VAL A 14 -0.30 10.65 10.47
C VAL A 14 -1.61 10.87 11.21
N VAL A 15 -2.18 12.04 11.08
CA VAL A 15 -3.55 12.32 11.52
C VAL A 15 -4.47 11.52 10.61
N ILE A 16 -4.67 10.24 10.95
CA ILE A 16 -5.73 9.44 10.37
C ILE A 16 -7.01 10.00 10.99
N ASP A 17 -7.87 10.59 10.15
CA ASP A 17 -9.19 11.02 10.54
C ASP A 17 -9.89 9.93 11.35
N GLN A 18 -10.28 10.26 12.59
CA GLN A 18 -10.86 9.30 13.55
C GLN A 18 -12.13 8.61 13.01
N SER A 19 -12.77 9.16 12.01
CA SER A 19 -13.94 8.55 11.36
C SER A 19 -13.60 7.26 10.59
N PHE A 20 -12.34 7.05 10.20
CA PHE A 20 -11.91 5.87 9.47
C PHE A 20 -11.55 4.69 10.39
N THR A 21 -11.10 4.95 11.60
CA THR A 21 -10.78 3.91 12.60
C THR A 21 -12.03 3.13 13.03
N TYR A 22 -13.22 3.71 12.87
CA TYR A 22 -14.48 3.11 13.35
C TYR A 22 -14.95 1.92 12.50
N CYS A 23 -14.60 1.86 11.22
CA CYS A 23 -15.03 0.76 10.35
C CYS A 23 -14.21 -0.53 10.53
N TYR A 24 -12.98 -0.45 11.06
CA TYR A 24 -12.14 -1.64 11.24
C TYR A 24 -12.33 -2.36 12.59
N HIS A 25 -13.05 -1.74 13.54
CA HIS A 25 -13.17 -2.27 14.92
C HIS A 25 -14.45 -3.05 15.21
N LEU A 26 -15.42 -3.13 14.29
CA LEU A 26 -16.73 -3.72 14.59
C LEU A 26 -16.90 -5.18 14.18
N ASP A 27 -15.87 -5.86 13.65
CA ASP A 27 -16.00 -7.29 13.28
C ASP A 27 -15.03 -8.20 14.06
N MET A 28 -14.80 -7.92 15.34
CA MET A 28 -13.97 -8.76 16.24
C MET A 28 -14.70 -9.98 16.82
N ALA A 29 -15.86 -10.38 16.28
CA ALA A 29 -16.67 -11.46 16.85
C ALA A 29 -16.32 -12.86 16.29
N ARG A 30 -15.41 -13.02 15.31
CA ARG A 30 -14.95 -14.32 14.84
C ARG A 30 -13.50 -14.25 14.40
N PRO A 31 -12.60 -15.14 14.89
CA PRO A 31 -11.23 -15.20 14.39
C PRO A 31 -11.28 -15.34 12.87
N ARG A 32 -10.66 -14.40 12.13
CA ARG A 32 -10.50 -14.56 10.68
C ARG A 32 -9.65 -15.81 10.46
N ALA A 33 -10.07 -16.70 9.58
CA ALA A 33 -9.37 -17.94 9.28
C ALA A 33 -8.03 -17.73 8.54
N PHE A 34 -7.55 -16.46 8.43
CA PHE A 34 -6.33 -16.07 7.71
C PHE A 34 -5.72 -14.83 8.36
N ASP A 35 -4.40 -14.69 8.20
CA ASP A 35 -3.65 -13.49 8.61
C ASP A 35 -3.80 -12.40 7.55
N GLU A 36 -4.44 -11.29 7.93
CA GLU A 36 -4.68 -10.16 7.04
C GLU A 36 -3.38 -9.52 6.55
N THR A 37 -2.35 -9.47 7.42
CA THR A 37 -1.04 -8.90 7.09
C THR A 37 -0.39 -9.69 5.96
N VAL A 38 -0.47 -11.03 6.01
CA VAL A 38 0.06 -11.90 4.95
C VAL A 38 -0.67 -11.68 3.64
N VAL A 39 -2.00 -11.52 3.68
CA VAL A 39 -2.80 -11.26 2.48
C VAL A 39 -2.46 -9.91 1.86
N LEU A 40 -2.30 -8.86 2.67
CA LEU A 40 -1.91 -7.54 2.19
C LEU A 40 -0.51 -7.57 1.55
N GLU A 41 0.44 -8.31 2.12
CA GLU A 41 1.79 -8.46 1.57
C GLU A 41 1.78 -9.16 0.21
N GLN A 42 1.03 -10.26 0.09
CA GLN A 42 0.90 -10.99 -1.18
C GLN A 42 0.19 -10.15 -2.25
N ALA A 43 -0.85 -9.40 -1.86
CA ALA A 43 -1.53 -8.48 -2.77
C ALA A 43 -0.62 -7.32 -3.18
N ARG A 44 0.20 -6.79 -2.28
CA ARG A 44 1.20 -5.75 -2.53
C ARG A 44 2.17 -6.17 -3.63
N THR A 45 2.82 -7.32 -3.45
CA THR A 45 3.77 -7.87 -4.43
C THR A 45 3.12 -8.05 -5.79
N LEU A 46 1.89 -8.58 -5.82
CA LEU A 46 1.17 -8.79 -7.07
C LEU A 46 0.81 -7.48 -7.78
N PHE A 47 0.31 -6.49 -7.04
CA PHE A 47 -0.02 -5.17 -7.60
C PHE A 47 1.22 -4.42 -8.08
N ALA A 48 2.33 -4.51 -7.35
CA ALA A 48 3.59 -3.89 -7.76
C ALA A 48 4.11 -4.50 -9.08
N ALA A 49 4.00 -5.83 -9.25
CA ALA A 49 4.49 -6.54 -10.42
C ALA A 49 3.60 -6.38 -11.67
N GLN A 50 2.27 -6.43 -11.50
CA GLN A 50 1.32 -6.48 -12.63
C GLN A 50 0.56 -5.18 -12.87
N GLY A 51 0.64 -4.23 -11.94
CA GLY A 51 -0.18 -3.04 -11.92
C GLY A 51 -1.61 -3.30 -11.43
N TYR A 52 -2.33 -2.24 -11.08
CA TYR A 52 -3.72 -2.38 -10.60
C TYR A 52 -4.64 -2.93 -11.68
N ASN A 53 -4.58 -2.38 -12.90
CA ASN A 53 -5.45 -2.80 -14.00
C ASN A 53 -5.12 -4.21 -14.51
N GLY A 54 -3.84 -4.60 -14.48
CA GLY A 54 -3.37 -5.92 -14.90
C GLY A 54 -3.71 -7.05 -13.91
N THR A 55 -3.92 -6.73 -12.64
CA THR A 55 -4.24 -7.72 -11.60
C THR A 55 -5.72 -8.07 -11.61
N SER A 56 -6.06 -9.34 -11.77
CA SER A 56 -7.43 -9.84 -11.66
C SER A 56 -7.75 -10.34 -10.24
N ILE A 57 -9.05 -10.52 -9.94
CA ILE A 57 -9.47 -11.18 -8.68
C ILE A 57 -8.96 -12.64 -8.63
N ASP A 58 -8.88 -13.32 -9.77
CA ASP A 58 -8.39 -14.71 -9.81
C ASP A 58 -6.88 -14.78 -9.50
N ASP A 59 -6.11 -13.79 -9.91
CA ASP A 59 -4.70 -13.69 -9.55
C ASP A 59 -4.52 -13.46 -8.04
N LEU A 60 -5.36 -12.59 -7.46
CA LEU A 60 -5.38 -12.38 -6.00
C LEU A 60 -5.77 -13.64 -5.24
N VAL A 61 -6.78 -14.38 -5.70
CA VAL A 61 -7.18 -15.68 -5.13
C VAL A 61 -6.02 -16.68 -5.17
N LYS A 62 -5.33 -16.79 -6.31
CA LYS A 62 -4.17 -17.68 -6.46
C LYS A 62 -3.00 -17.29 -5.57
N SER A 63 -2.69 -15.98 -5.51
CA SER A 63 -1.58 -15.46 -4.73
C SER A 63 -1.83 -15.59 -3.22
N THR A 64 -3.04 -15.26 -2.75
CA THR A 64 -3.38 -15.25 -1.32
C THR A 64 -3.84 -16.59 -0.79
N GLY A 65 -4.16 -17.55 -1.66
CA GLY A 65 -4.76 -18.83 -1.28
C GLY A 65 -6.17 -18.72 -0.70
N LEU A 66 -6.77 -17.53 -0.68
CA LEU A 66 -8.12 -17.31 -0.20
C LEU A 66 -9.15 -17.72 -1.26
N LEU A 67 -10.27 -18.26 -0.82
CA LEU A 67 -11.43 -18.41 -1.70
C LEU A 67 -11.97 -17.04 -2.09
N ARG A 68 -12.48 -16.91 -3.32
CA ARG A 68 -13.04 -15.65 -3.85
C ARG A 68 -14.07 -15.03 -2.90
N GLY A 69 -14.97 -15.84 -2.34
CA GLY A 69 -15.97 -15.37 -1.38
C GLY A 69 -15.36 -14.83 -0.07
N SER A 70 -14.27 -15.44 0.41
CA SER A 70 -13.54 -14.97 1.60
C SER A 70 -12.84 -13.65 1.33
N LEU A 71 -12.24 -13.50 0.14
CA LEU A 71 -11.58 -12.26 -0.28
C LEU A 71 -12.58 -11.09 -0.35
N TYR A 72 -13.74 -11.30 -0.98
CA TYR A 72 -14.80 -10.27 -1.02
C TYR A 72 -15.38 -9.98 0.36
N LYS A 73 -15.55 -10.99 1.21
CA LYS A 73 -16.04 -10.80 2.57
C LYS A 73 -15.08 -9.98 3.43
N ALA A 74 -13.77 -10.19 3.25
CA ALA A 74 -12.73 -9.51 4.02
C ALA A 74 -12.49 -8.08 3.55
N PHE A 75 -12.41 -7.88 2.24
CA PHE A 75 -11.92 -6.63 1.63
C PHE A 75 -12.98 -5.90 0.79
N GLY A 76 -14.12 -6.52 0.53
CA GLY A 76 -15.23 -5.93 -0.23
C GLY A 76 -14.98 -5.86 -1.74
N SER A 77 -13.85 -5.33 -2.19
CA SER A 77 -13.52 -5.17 -3.60
C SER A 77 -12.00 -5.16 -3.83
N LYS A 78 -11.58 -5.37 -5.09
CA LYS A 78 -10.17 -5.18 -5.49
C LYS A 78 -9.68 -3.77 -5.18
N ARG A 79 -10.53 -2.76 -5.41
CA ARG A 79 -10.21 -1.36 -5.13
C ARG A 79 -9.97 -1.13 -3.64
N ASN A 80 -10.82 -1.67 -2.76
CA ASN A 80 -10.65 -1.52 -1.31
C ASN A 80 -9.41 -2.29 -0.82
N LEU A 81 -9.14 -3.49 -1.34
CA LEU A 81 -7.92 -4.22 -1.03
C LEU A 81 -6.68 -3.40 -1.43
N PHE A 82 -6.67 -2.81 -2.62
CA PHE A 82 -5.58 -1.94 -3.06
C PHE A 82 -5.41 -0.71 -2.15
N GLU A 83 -6.50 -0.08 -1.74
CA GLU A 83 -6.47 1.04 -0.78
C GLU A 83 -5.84 0.62 0.56
N MET A 84 -6.21 -0.56 1.09
CA MET A 84 -5.62 -1.08 2.32
C MET A 84 -4.12 -1.35 2.18
N VAL A 85 -3.69 -1.90 1.04
CA VAL A 85 -2.27 -2.09 0.71
C VAL A 85 -1.52 -0.75 0.67
N LEU A 86 -2.14 0.30 0.13
CA LEU A 86 -1.53 1.64 0.11
C LEU A 86 -1.46 2.29 1.50
N ILE A 87 -2.47 2.09 2.34
CA ILE A 87 -2.47 2.59 3.73
C ILE A 87 -1.36 1.90 4.53
N ASP A 88 -1.23 0.59 4.38
CA ASP A 88 -0.16 -0.18 5.00
C ASP A 88 1.22 0.30 4.51
N LEU A 89 1.37 0.52 3.20
CA LEU A 89 2.58 1.10 2.62
C LEU A 89 2.90 2.48 3.21
N ALA A 90 1.89 3.34 3.38
CA ALA A 90 2.10 4.68 3.95
C ALA A 90 2.66 4.64 5.37
N GLY A 91 2.27 3.63 6.16
CA GLY A 91 2.76 3.43 7.52
C GLY A 91 4.20 2.91 7.61
N ARG A 92 4.74 2.28 6.56
CA ARG A 92 6.05 1.60 6.55
C ARG A 92 6.88 1.82 5.29
N PHE A 93 6.71 2.95 4.63
CA PHE A 93 7.39 3.25 3.37
C PHE A 93 8.93 3.26 3.54
N ASP A 94 9.61 2.37 2.82
CA ASP A 94 11.05 2.09 2.98
C ASP A 94 11.93 2.46 1.78
N PHE A 95 11.34 3.10 0.76
CA PHE A 95 12.01 3.43 -0.51
C PHE A 95 12.56 2.23 -1.29
N SER A 96 12.15 1.01 -0.97
CA SER A 96 12.48 -0.18 -1.75
C SER A 96 11.90 -0.08 -3.16
N GLU A 97 12.46 -0.85 -4.08
CA GLU A 97 11.98 -0.91 -5.47
C GLU A 97 10.49 -1.27 -5.52
N GLU A 98 10.06 -2.28 -4.75
CA GLU A 98 8.67 -2.70 -4.66
C GLU A 98 7.76 -1.58 -4.14
N SER A 99 8.21 -0.81 -3.13
CA SER A 99 7.46 0.32 -2.59
C SER A 99 7.31 1.44 -3.63
N LEU A 100 8.36 1.72 -4.40
CA LEU A 100 8.34 2.69 -5.49
C LEU A 100 7.46 2.22 -6.66
N ASP A 101 7.47 0.93 -6.99
CA ASP A 101 6.60 0.35 -8.01
C ASP A 101 5.14 0.47 -7.65
N LEU A 102 4.79 0.08 -6.43
CA LEU A 102 3.42 0.18 -5.96
C LEU A 102 2.92 1.64 -5.93
N LEU A 103 3.78 2.58 -5.50
CA LEU A 103 3.45 4.00 -5.55
C LEU A 103 3.27 4.49 -6.99
N THR A 104 4.10 4.02 -7.92
CA THR A 104 3.97 4.32 -9.36
C THR A 104 2.64 3.81 -9.91
N VAL A 105 2.27 2.57 -9.59
CA VAL A 105 0.97 1.98 -9.95
C VAL A 105 -0.18 2.80 -9.41
N ALA A 106 -0.12 3.20 -8.13
CA ALA A 106 -1.15 4.03 -7.51
C ALA A 106 -1.31 5.39 -8.21
N LEU A 107 -0.19 6.06 -8.47
CA LEU A 107 -0.17 7.39 -9.12
C LEU A 107 -0.67 7.33 -10.57
N LYS A 108 -0.32 6.27 -11.30
CA LYS A 108 -0.66 6.12 -12.72
C LYS A 108 -2.10 5.61 -12.92
N ASP A 109 -2.47 4.54 -12.22
CA ASP A 109 -3.68 3.79 -12.52
C ASP A 109 -4.92 4.35 -11.81
N LEU A 110 -4.80 4.84 -10.58
CA LEU A 110 -5.94 5.21 -9.75
C LEU A 110 -5.96 6.68 -9.29
N ALA A 111 -4.85 7.27 -8.90
CA ALA A 111 -4.83 8.65 -8.40
C ALA A 111 -5.46 9.70 -9.34
N PRO A 112 -5.40 9.55 -10.70
CA PRO A 112 -6.07 10.48 -11.60
C PRO A 112 -7.60 10.51 -11.44
N VAL A 113 -8.21 9.36 -11.08
CA VAL A 113 -9.67 9.19 -11.05
C VAL A 113 -10.21 8.94 -9.63
N ASP A 114 -9.37 8.60 -8.68
CA ASP A 114 -9.74 8.27 -7.30
C ASP A 114 -9.14 9.28 -6.31
N LYS A 115 -10.02 10.09 -5.71
CA LYS A 115 -9.63 11.12 -4.75
C LYS A 115 -8.93 10.53 -3.52
N ARG A 116 -9.43 9.40 -3.01
CA ARG A 116 -8.90 8.76 -1.80
C ARG A 116 -7.49 8.22 -2.02
N VAL A 117 -7.26 7.54 -3.15
CA VAL A 117 -5.92 7.08 -3.54
C VAL A 117 -4.96 8.26 -3.70
N ARG A 118 -5.42 9.35 -4.30
CA ARG A 118 -4.62 10.58 -4.44
C ARG A 118 -4.20 11.16 -3.09
N GLU A 119 -5.11 11.20 -2.12
CA GLU A 119 -4.83 11.65 -0.77
C GLU A 119 -3.76 10.78 -0.09
N ILE A 120 -3.88 9.45 -0.19
CA ILE A 120 -2.89 8.52 0.37
C ILE A 120 -1.52 8.72 -0.30
N CYS A 121 -1.46 8.81 -1.63
CA CYS A 121 -0.21 9.10 -2.34
C CYS A 121 0.41 10.43 -1.88
N SER A 122 -0.41 11.46 -1.68
CA SER A 122 0.05 12.76 -1.17
C SER A 122 0.61 12.66 0.26
N GLN A 123 0.03 11.81 1.10
CA GLN A 123 0.55 11.54 2.45
C GLN A 123 1.90 10.82 2.39
N ILE A 124 2.05 9.81 1.52
CA ILE A 124 3.32 9.10 1.32
C ILE A 124 4.42 10.06 0.85
N THR A 125 4.14 10.89 -0.15
CA THR A 125 5.13 11.80 -0.73
C THR A 125 5.42 13.00 0.16
N GLY A 126 4.43 13.49 0.89
CA GLY A 126 4.55 14.61 1.84
C GLY A 126 5.24 15.84 1.24
N SER A 127 6.16 16.43 2.00
CA SER A 127 6.98 17.56 1.56
C SER A 127 8.18 17.16 0.66
N GLN A 128 8.38 15.87 0.40
CA GLN A 128 9.54 15.34 -0.33
C GLN A 128 9.23 15.00 -1.80
N ILE A 129 8.28 15.69 -2.40
CA ILE A 129 7.78 15.36 -3.75
C ILE A 129 8.90 15.35 -4.81
N GLU A 130 9.88 16.26 -4.73
CA GLU A 130 11.01 16.30 -5.67
C GLU A 130 11.92 15.07 -5.53
N ARG A 131 12.15 14.62 -4.29
CA ARG A 131 12.91 13.40 -4.02
C ARG A 131 12.19 12.18 -4.60
N PHE A 132 10.89 12.08 -4.38
CA PHE A 132 10.07 11.00 -4.94
C PHE A 132 10.06 11.03 -6.46
N ALA A 133 9.87 12.19 -7.09
CA ALA A 133 9.88 12.32 -8.54
C ALA A 133 11.20 11.82 -9.15
N ARG A 134 12.33 12.14 -8.51
CA ARG A 134 13.66 11.67 -8.95
C ARG A 134 13.79 10.15 -8.79
N LEU A 135 13.40 9.59 -7.64
CA LEU A 135 13.51 8.16 -7.37
C LEU A 135 12.60 7.34 -8.29
N LEU A 136 11.33 7.77 -8.47
CA LEU A 136 10.39 7.13 -9.39
C LEU A 136 10.91 7.17 -10.83
N GLY A 137 11.42 8.32 -11.27
CA GLY A 137 12.01 8.45 -12.61
C GLY A 137 13.22 7.52 -12.80
N THR A 138 14.11 7.43 -11.81
CA THR A 138 15.28 6.54 -11.86
C THR A 138 14.86 5.08 -11.90
N ASN A 139 13.89 4.68 -11.06
CA ASN A 139 13.36 3.31 -11.03
C ASN A 139 12.72 2.91 -12.37
N LEU A 140 11.89 3.77 -12.95
CA LEU A 140 11.28 3.53 -14.26
C LEU A 140 12.32 3.39 -15.38
N LEU A 141 13.32 4.27 -15.40
CA LEU A 141 14.38 4.22 -16.41
C LEU A 141 15.29 3.00 -16.26
N ALA A 142 15.53 2.52 -15.05
CA ALA A 142 16.28 1.28 -14.81
C ALA A 142 15.56 0.07 -15.43
N LYS A 143 14.25 -0.05 -15.22
CA LYS A 143 13.43 -1.14 -15.78
C LYS A 143 13.35 -1.15 -17.30
N MET A 144 13.48 0.01 -17.96
CA MET A 144 13.55 0.07 -19.42
C MET A 144 14.84 -0.53 -20.00
N LYS A 145 15.90 -0.66 -19.19
CA LYS A 145 17.19 -1.21 -19.64
C LYS A 145 17.30 -2.73 -19.44
N GLU A 146 16.43 -3.31 -18.64
CA GLU A 146 16.39 -4.74 -18.31
C GLU A 146 15.56 -5.57 -19.29
N ASN A 147 14.76 -4.92 -20.15
CA ASN A 147 13.98 -5.52 -21.24
C ASN A 147 14.67 -5.35 -22.58
#